data_96764a080dc999487daf636eae60e5e6
#
_entry.id   96764a080dc999487daf636eae60e5e6
#
_cell.length_a   1.000
_cell.length_b   1.000
_cell.length_c   1.000
_cell.angle_alpha   90.00
_cell.angle_beta   90.00
_cell.angle_gamma   90.00
#
_symmetry.space_group_name_H-M   'P 1'
#
loop_
_entity.id
_entity.type
_entity.pdbx_description
1 polymer ?
#
loop_
_entity_poly.entity_id
_entity_poly.type
_entity_poly.pdbx_seq_one_letter_code
_entity_poly.pdbx_strand_id
1 'polypeptide(L)' 'IILTIIDKFAGGPVGLDTLAASIGEDSGTIEDVYEPYLVKNGFINRTPKGRVATDFAYEHFNRTRE' A
#
# COMPACT_ATOMS: atom_id res chain seq x y z
N ILE A 1 2.36 5.48 -3.02
CA ILE A 1 2.02 4.07 -2.81
C ILE A 1 0.84 3.94 -1.85
N ILE A 2 0.96 4.50 -0.67
CA ILE A 2 -0.09 4.37 0.35
C ILE A 2 -1.38 5.03 -0.09
N LEU A 3 -1.31 6.26 -0.58
CA LEU A 3 -2.50 6.97 -1.04
C LEU A 3 -3.14 6.28 -2.24
N THR A 4 -2.34 5.63 -3.09
CA THR A 4 -2.88 4.85 -4.19
C THR A 4 -3.69 3.67 -3.67
N ILE A 5 -3.18 2.95 -2.67
CA ILE A 5 -3.90 1.83 -2.07
C ILE A 5 -5.21 2.31 -1.44
N ILE A 6 -5.16 3.42 -0.72
CA ILE A 6 -6.33 3.96 -0.03
C ILE A 6 -7.36 4.49 -1.04
N ASP A 7 -6.93 5.35 -1.95
CA ASP A 7 -7.84 6.10 -2.82
C ASP A 7 -8.32 5.30 -4.03
N LYS A 8 -7.46 4.47 -4.62
CA LYS A 8 -7.83 3.70 -5.81
C LYS A 8 -8.33 2.30 -5.50
N PHE A 9 -7.87 1.70 -4.41
CA PHE A 9 -8.18 0.31 -4.09
C PHE A 9 -8.91 0.16 -2.75
N ALA A 10 -9.46 1.25 -2.24
CA ALA A 10 -10.24 1.27 -0.99
C ALA A 10 -9.50 0.61 0.18
N GLY A 11 -8.20 0.81 0.25
CA GLY A 11 -7.37 0.23 1.30
C GLY A 11 -6.81 -1.15 1.00
N GLY A 12 -7.14 -1.69 -0.15
CA GLY A 12 -6.70 -3.01 -0.57
C GLY A 12 -7.66 -4.11 -0.14
N PRO A 13 -7.27 -5.39 -0.33
CA PRO A 13 -5.94 -5.84 -0.77
C PRO A 13 -5.69 -5.59 -2.26
N VAL A 14 -4.47 -5.23 -2.60
CA VAL A 14 -4.06 -5.03 -3.97
C VAL A 14 -2.74 -5.76 -4.21
N GLY A 15 -2.67 -6.55 -5.28
CA GLY A 15 -1.48 -7.30 -5.63
C GLY A 15 -0.32 -6.38 -5.99
N LEU A 16 0.91 -6.86 -5.77
CA LEU A 16 2.10 -6.08 -6.04
C LEU A 16 2.19 -5.61 -7.49
N ASP A 17 1.92 -6.49 -8.45
CA ASP A 17 2.01 -6.14 -9.87
C ASP A 17 0.95 -5.11 -10.26
N THR A 18 -0.25 -5.23 -9.72
CA THR A 18 -1.33 -4.27 -9.97
C THR A 18 -0.98 -2.91 -9.39
N LEU A 19 -0.45 -2.89 -8.19
CA LEU A 19 -0.01 -1.65 -7.55
C LEU A 19 1.11 -1.00 -8.36
N ALA A 20 2.10 -1.78 -8.79
CA ALA A 20 3.21 -1.28 -9.58
C ALA A 20 2.72 -0.64 -10.89
N ALA A 21 1.79 -1.30 -11.58
CA ALA A 21 1.22 -0.77 -12.81
C ALA A 21 0.48 0.54 -12.55
N SER A 22 -0.22 0.64 -11.43
CA SER A 22 -1.01 1.83 -11.09
C SER A 22 -0.17 3.07 -10.85
N ILE A 23 1.05 2.91 -10.32
CA ILE A 23 1.92 4.04 -10.01
C ILE A 23 3.06 4.20 -11.01
N GLY A 24 3.13 3.33 -12.02
CA GLY A 24 4.18 3.39 -13.02
C GLY A 24 5.56 3.04 -12.47
N GLU A 25 5.62 2.14 -11.50
CA GLU A 25 6.87 1.73 -10.87
C GLU A 25 7.12 0.23 -11.10
N ASP A 26 8.38 -0.16 -11.01
CA ASP A 26 8.77 -1.56 -11.09
C ASP A 26 8.38 -2.30 -9.81
N SER A 27 7.77 -3.49 -9.94
CA SER A 27 7.32 -4.26 -8.78
C SER A 27 8.48 -4.67 -7.87
N GLY A 28 9.64 -5.00 -8.45
CA GLY A 28 10.82 -5.33 -7.66
C GLY A 28 11.31 -4.15 -6.84
N THR A 29 11.24 -2.94 -7.40
CA THR A 29 11.61 -1.72 -6.67
C THR A 29 10.67 -1.47 -5.51
N ILE A 30 9.37 -1.67 -5.72
CA ILE A 30 8.40 -1.52 -4.63
C ILE A 30 8.73 -2.51 -3.51
N GLU A 31 8.93 -3.77 -3.87
CA GLU A 31 9.18 -4.82 -2.89
C GLU A 31 10.49 -4.63 -2.14
N ASP A 32 11.56 -4.23 -2.83
CA ASP A 32 12.89 -4.16 -2.24
C ASP A 32 13.21 -2.82 -1.59
N VAL A 33 12.61 -1.74 -2.06
CA VAL A 33 12.94 -0.38 -1.60
C VAL A 33 11.83 0.22 -0.74
N TYR A 34 10.60 0.22 -1.25
CA TYR A 34 9.51 0.92 -0.56
C TYR A 34 8.81 0.09 0.51
N GLU A 35 8.50 -1.17 0.24
CA GLU A 35 7.76 -1.99 1.19
C GLU A 35 8.46 -2.18 2.53
N PRO A 36 9.77 -2.46 2.57
CA PRO A 36 10.44 -2.63 3.86
C PRO A 36 10.25 -1.42 4.77
N TYR A 37 10.34 -0.24 4.21
CA TYR A 37 10.13 1.00 4.94
C TYR A 37 8.67 1.16 5.39
N LEU A 38 7.74 0.91 4.47
CA LEU A 38 6.32 1.10 4.74
C LEU A 38 5.79 0.10 5.76
N VAL A 39 6.24 -1.14 5.69
CA VAL A 39 5.86 -2.17 6.66
C VAL A 39 6.46 -1.84 8.02
N LYS A 40 7.72 -1.47 8.05
CA LYS A 40 8.41 -1.13 9.31
C LYS A 40 7.72 0.02 10.04
N ASN A 41 7.23 1.01 9.30
CA ASN A 41 6.59 2.18 9.89
C ASN A 41 5.09 1.98 10.11
N GLY A 42 4.56 0.79 9.81
CA GLY A 42 3.18 0.46 10.11
C GLY A 42 2.15 1.02 9.14
N PHE A 43 2.58 1.43 7.93
CA PHE A 43 1.65 1.99 6.95
C PHE A 43 0.93 0.94 6.12
N ILE A 44 1.57 -0.19 5.85
CA ILE A 44 0.94 -1.27 5.08
C ILE A 44 1.19 -2.61 5.74
N ASN A 45 0.32 -3.57 5.42
CA ASN A 45 0.49 -4.97 5.79
C ASN A 45 0.50 -5.83 4.53
N ARG A 46 1.28 -6.90 4.58
CA ARG A 46 1.33 -7.88 3.51
C ARG A 46 0.40 -9.03 3.88
N THR A 47 -0.52 -9.35 2.98
CA THR A 47 -1.48 -10.44 3.19
C THR A 47 -1.39 -11.43 2.02
N PRO A 48 -1.94 -12.64 2.18
CA PRO A 48 -1.98 -13.59 1.07
C PRO A 48 -2.72 -13.06 -0.17
N LYS A 49 -3.60 -12.09 0.00
CA LYS A 49 -4.37 -11.50 -1.10
C LYS A 49 -3.71 -10.26 -1.70
N GLY A 50 -2.69 -9.73 -1.05
CA GLY A 50 -2.00 -8.53 -1.51
C GLY A 50 -1.68 -7.57 -0.38
N ARG A 51 -1.42 -6.32 -0.75
CA ARG A 51 -1.04 -5.27 0.22
C ARG A 51 -2.26 -4.48 0.65
N VAL A 52 -2.35 -4.20 1.95
CA VAL A 52 -3.45 -3.42 2.51
C VAL A 52 -2.89 -2.23 3.30
N ALA A 53 -3.61 -1.11 3.26
CA ALA A 53 -3.27 0.04 4.08
C ALA A 53 -3.78 -0.21 5.51
N THR A 54 -3.00 0.21 6.50
CA THR A 54 -3.36 0.04 7.91
C THR A 54 -4.23 1.19 8.40
N ASP A 55 -4.89 1.00 9.55
CA ASP A 55 -5.64 2.08 10.18
C ASP A 55 -4.73 3.26 10.51
N PHE A 56 -3.49 2.97 10.92
CA PHE A 56 -2.50 4.01 11.16
C PHE A 56 -2.25 4.87 9.91
N ALA A 57 -2.18 4.23 8.72
CA ALA A 57 -2.00 4.96 7.48
C ALA A 57 -3.19 5.87 7.18
N TYR A 58 -4.41 5.40 7.40
CA TYR A 58 -5.61 6.22 7.21
C TYR A 58 -5.56 7.46 8.11
N GLU A 59 -5.22 7.28 9.37
CA GLU A 59 -5.13 8.39 10.31
C GLU A 59 -4.02 9.37 9.93
N HIS A 60 -2.85 8.82 9.56
CA HIS A 60 -1.69 9.64 9.21
C HIS A 60 -1.97 10.57 8.03
N PHE A 61 -2.72 10.09 7.04
CA PHE A 61 -3.02 10.86 5.83
C PHE A 61 -4.40 11.54 5.89
N ASN A 62 -5.06 11.54 7.04
CA ASN A 62 -6.39 12.14 7.23
C ASN A 62 -7.41 11.58 6.24
N ARG A 63 -7.38 10.27 6.02
CA ARG A 63 -8.37 9.59 5.19
C ARG A 63 -9.37 8.87 6.07
N THR A 64 -10.62 8.84 5.65
CA THR A 64 -11.67 8.14 6.37
C THR A 64 -11.82 6.73 5.82
N ARG A 65 -11.79 5.76 6.73
CA ARG A 65 -12.02 4.37 6.37
C ARG A 65 -13.53 4.10 6.37
N GLU A 66 -14.01 3.52 5.28
CA GLU A 66 -15.42 3.16 5.16
C GLU A 66 -15.66 1.68 5.33
#